data_c2df8069283196e7c6e69cb7f764058e
#
_entry.id   c2df8069283196e7c6e69cb7f764058e
#
_cell.length_a   1.000
_cell.length_b   1.000
_cell.length_c   1.000
_cell.angle_alpha   90.00
_cell.angle_beta   90.00
_cell.angle_gamma   90.00
#
_symmetry.space_group_name_H-M   'P 1'
#
loop_
_entity.id
_entity.type
_entity.pdbx_description
1 polymer ?
#
loop_
_entity_poly.entity_id
_entity_poly.type
_entity_poly.pdbx_seq_one_letter_code
_entity_poly.pdbx_strand_id
1 'polypeptide(L)'
;MLNKIFDINIAINNFWFILSGLGYTLGVALTSFVFGTILGFVLVLMRRSRFRLLRWIATFHVSFMRGTPTLVFLFLLYFGLPFLKITLPALVCALLCFSIASSAYISEVLRSAMDAVDNGQWEAAMSLGMSYRQTLQKVIVPQAFRIAIPPLSNVLLDMIKGSSLVAMISLPDIFQNAKIVGGREQNYMTVYILVAIIYWIICLLFEQGQRYLEKKMA
;
A
#
# COMPACT_ATOMS: atom_id res chain seq x y z
N MET A 1 24.93 18.59 24.57
CA MET A 1 24.10 19.00 23.42
C MET A 1 23.31 17.85 22.82
N LEU A 2 23.91 16.67 22.62
CA LEU A 2 23.24 15.45 22.10
C LEU A 2 22.05 15.01 22.97
N ASN A 3 22.13 15.03 24.30
CA ASN A 3 21.02 14.67 25.21
C ASN A 3 19.78 15.61 25.09
N LYS A 4 19.93 16.79 24.45
CA LYS A 4 18.78 17.65 24.16
C LYS A 4 18.04 17.25 22.88
N ILE A 5 18.72 16.51 21.99
CA ILE A 5 18.16 16.06 20.71
C ILE A 5 17.55 14.67 20.87
N PHE A 6 18.22 13.78 21.60
CA PHE A 6 17.77 12.41 21.83
C PHE A 6 18.00 12.01 23.29
N ASP A 7 16.92 11.72 24.00
CA ASP A 7 16.93 11.21 25.37
C ASP A 7 16.72 9.69 25.36
N ILE A 8 17.79 8.98 25.68
CA ILE A 8 17.81 7.51 25.68
C ILE A 8 16.82 6.91 26.68
N ASN A 9 16.60 7.58 27.83
CA ASN A 9 15.69 7.08 28.87
C ASN A 9 14.23 7.15 28.40
N ILE A 10 13.85 8.26 27.75
CA ILE A 10 12.52 8.39 27.15
C ILE A 10 12.32 7.30 26.08
N ALA A 11 13.33 7.07 25.23
CA ALA A 11 13.26 6.08 24.17
C ALA A 11 13.08 4.67 24.74
N ILE A 12 13.91 4.24 25.69
CA ILE A 12 13.85 2.89 26.29
C ILE A 12 12.55 2.68 27.06
N ASN A 13 12.16 3.62 27.92
CA ASN A 13 10.98 3.49 28.78
C ASN A 13 9.67 3.42 27.98
N ASN A 14 9.65 4.00 26.78
CA ASN A 14 8.44 4.06 25.97
C ASN A 14 8.49 3.16 24.72
N PHE A 15 9.58 2.45 24.48
CA PHE A 15 9.78 1.61 23.30
C PHE A 15 8.63 0.62 23.08
N TRP A 16 8.29 -0.16 24.10
CA TRP A 16 7.25 -1.18 24.02
C TRP A 16 5.85 -0.61 23.81
N PHE A 17 5.56 0.55 24.42
CA PHE A 17 4.29 1.23 24.21
C PHE A 17 4.16 1.73 22.74
N ILE A 18 5.23 2.33 22.21
CA ILE A 18 5.23 2.76 20.80
C ILE A 18 5.11 1.56 19.88
N LEU A 19 5.88 0.49 20.13
CA LEU A 19 5.87 -0.72 19.32
C LEU A 19 4.54 -1.49 19.39
N SER A 20 3.76 -1.33 20.44
CA SER A 20 2.44 -1.97 20.56
C SER A 20 1.47 -1.56 19.42
N GLY A 21 1.70 -0.41 18.78
CA GLY A 21 0.98 0.03 17.58
C GLY A 21 1.29 -0.76 16.30
N LEU A 22 2.30 -1.66 16.33
CA LEU A 22 2.73 -2.44 15.16
C LEU A 22 1.59 -3.26 14.56
N GLY A 23 0.70 -3.80 15.40
CA GLY A 23 -0.46 -4.57 14.93
C GLY A 23 -1.38 -3.76 14.03
N TYR A 24 -1.65 -2.51 14.36
CA TYR A 24 -2.45 -1.62 13.50
C TYR A 24 -1.68 -1.18 12.26
N THR A 25 -0.41 -0.82 12.38
CA THR A 25 0.45 -0.44 11.26
C THR A 25 0.48 -1.53 10.19
N LEU A 26 0.86 -2.76 10.57
CA LEU A 26 0.92 -3.89 9.64
C LEU A 26 -0.46 -4.39 9.25
N GLY A 27 -1.42 -4.42 10.17
CA GLY A 27 -2.79 -4.85 9.90
C GLY A 27 -3.45 -4.00 8.81
N VAL A 28 -3.37 -2.67 8.91
CA VAL A 28 -3.90 -1.78 7.88
C VAL A 28 -3.15 -1.97 6.57
N ALA A 29 -1.80 -1.97 6.58
CA ALA A 29 -1.02 -2.09 5.35
C ALA A 29 -1.27 -3.41 4.61
N LEU A 30 -1.15 -4.55 5.30
CA LEU A 30 -1.28 -5.88 4.69
C LEU A 30 -2.72 -6.17 4.23
N THR A 31 -3.71 -5.89 5.07
CA THR A 31 -5.11 -6.09 4.71
C THR A 31 -5.51 -5.23 3.52
N SER A 32 -5.14 -3.95 3.55
CA SER A 32 -5.43 -3.04 2.44
C SER A 32 -4.66 -3.40 1.17
N PHE A 33 -3.44 -3.94 1.28
CA PHE A 33 -2.69 -4.43 0.13
C PHE A 33 -3.40 -5.59 -0.56
N VAL A 34 -3.94 -6.55 0.21
CA VAL A 34 -4.70 -7.68 -0.34
C VAL A 34 -5.95 -7.17 -1.07
N PHE A 35 -6.78 -6.35 -0.42
CA PHE A 35 -7.98 -5.79 -1.04
C PHE A 35 -7.64 -4.86 -2.21
N GLY A 36 -6.59 -4.05 -2.07
CA GLY A 36 -6.08 -3.19 -3.14
C GLY A 36 -5.62 -3.99 -4.36
N THR A 37 -5.00 -5.16 -4.14
CA THR A 37 -4.58 -6.06 -5.23
C THR A 37 -5.78 -6.65 -5.95
N ILE A 38 -6.80 -7.10 -5.23
CA ILE A 38 -8.05 -7.61 -5.83
C ILE A 38 -8.72 -6.51 -6.66
N LEU A 39 -8.89 -5.32 -6.09
CA LEU A 39 -9.48 -4.17 -6.79
C LEU A 39 -8.63 -3.72 -7.97
N GLY A 40 -7.31 -3.67 -7.81
CA GLY A 40 -6.37 -3.32 -8.87
C GLY A 40 -6.44 -4.27 -10.06
N PHE A 41 -6.57 -5.57 -9.80
CA PHE A 41 -6.77 -6.57 -10.86
C PHE A 41 -8.10 -6.36 -11.58
N VAL A 42 -9.19 -6.08 -10.86
CA VAL A 42 -10.48 -5.74 -11.48
C VAL A 42 -10.37 -4.49 -12.36
N LEU A 43 -9.66 -3.45 -11.90
CA LEU A 43 -9.43 -2.23 -12.69
C LEU A 43 -8.68 -2.53 -14.00
N VAL A 44 -7.67 -3.41 -13.97
CA VAL A 44 -6.96 -3.83 -15.20
C VAL A 44 -7.91 -4.52 -16.17
N LEU A 45 -8.77 -5.42 -15.69
CA LEU A 45 -9.76 -6.10 -16.54
C LEU A 45 -10.77 -5.10 -17.11
N MET A 46 -11.25 -4.14 -16.31
CA MET A 46 -12.14 -3.09 -16.77
C MET A 46 -11.53 -2.24 -17.89
N ARG A 47 -10.23 -1.86 -17.75
CA ARG A 47 -9.51 -1.06 -18.75
C ARG A 47 -9.27 -1.81 -20.07
N ARG A 48 -9.20 -3.15 -20.03
CA ARG A 48 -9.10 -4.02 -21.22
C ARG A 48 -10.46 -4.44 -21.78
N SER A 49 -11.57 -4.03 -21.16
CA SER A 49 -12.93 -4.36 -21.61
C SER A 49 -13.28 -3.69 -22.94
N ARG A 50 -14.12 -4.37 -23.74
CA ARG A 50 -14.75 -3.78 -24.95
C ARG A 50 -15.75 -2.66 -24.59
N PHE A 51 -16.31 -2.67 -23.39
CA PHE A 51 -17.30 -1.70 -22.95
C PHE A 51 -16.65 -0.36 -22.58
N ARG A 52 -16.99 0.69 -23.31
CA ARG A 52 -16.42 2.05 -23.17
C ARG A 52 -16.63 2.62 -21.76
N LEU A 53 -17.80 2.35 -21.16
CA LEU A 53 -18.15 2.81 -19.82
C LEU A 53 -17.20 2.22 -18.76
N LEU A 54 -16.92 0.92 -18.81
CA LEU A 54 -16.01 0.27 -17.87
C LEU A 54 -14.58 0.84 -17.96
N ARG A 55 -14.10 1.05 -19.19
CA ARG A 55 -12.79 1.69 -19.40
C ARG A 55 -12.75 3.10 -18.81
N TRP A 56 -13.80 3.88 -19.03
CA TRP A 56 -13.89 5.25 -18.52
C TRP A 56 -13.89 5.29 -16.98
N ILE A 57 -14.71 4.46 -16.32
CA ILE A 57 -14.78 4.34 -14.85
C ILE A 57 -13.40 3.98 -14.28
N ALA A 58 -12.75 2.95 -14.82
CA ALA A 58 -11.45 2.52 -14.33
C ALA A 58 -10.36 3.58 -14.55
N THR A 59 -10.35 4.25 -15.70
CA THR A 59 -9.40 5.32 -16.00
C THR A 59 -9.62 6.52 -15.09
N PHE A 60 -10.87 6.90 -14.86
CA PHE A 60 -11.21 7.98 -13.91
C PHE A 60 -10.76 7.64 -12.48
N HIS A 61 -11.05 6.42 -12.01
CA HIS A 61 -10.62 5.95 -10.68
C HIS A 61 -9.11 6.04 -10.52
N VAL A 62 -8.36 5.50 -11.48
CA VAL A 62 -6.89 5.50 -11.44
C VAL A 62 -6.34 6.93 -11.46
N SER A 63 -6.88 7.79 -12.34
CA SER A 63 -6.48 9.19 -12.42
C SER A 63 -6.77 9.95 -11.13
N PHE A 64 -7.97 9.79 -10.59
CA PHE A 64 -8.40 10.49 -9.37
C PHE A 64 -7.58 10.05 -8.15
N MET A 65 -7.43 8.74 -7.92
CA MET A 65 -6.71 8.23 -6.75
C MET A 65 -5.21 8.52 -6.79
N ARG A 66 -4.60 8.57 -7.96
CA ARG A 66 -3.18 8.93 -8.11
C ARG A 66 -2.94 10.43 -8.05
N GLY A 67 -3.96 11.24 -8.33
CA GLY A 67 -3.89 12.70 -8.27
C GLY A 67 -4.33 13.29 -6.93
N THR A 68 -4.96 12.50 -6.05
CA THR A 68 -5.47 12.97 -4.75
C THR A 68 -4.56 12.49 -3.62
N PRO A 69 -4.15 13.38 -2.68
CA PRO A 69 -3.40 12.95 -1.51
C PRO A 69 -4.20 11.95 -0.66
N THR A 70 -3.57 10.84 -0.30
CA THR A 70 -4.22 9.77 0.49
C THR A 70 -4.80 10.29 1.82
N LEU A 71 -4.10 11.23 2.47
CA LEU A 71 -4.60 11.87 3.70
C LEU A 71 -5.92 12.61 3.49
N VAL A 72 -6.06 13.34 2.38
CA VAL A 72 -7.31 14.04 2.05
C VAL A 72 -8.44 13.04 1.85
N PHE A 73 -8.19 11.95 1.13
CA PHE A 73 -9.19 10.90 0.94
C PHE A 73 -9.58 10.22 2.27
N LEU A 74 -8.60 9.97 3.16
CA LEU A 74 -8.86 9.46 4.51
C LEU A 74 -9.78 10.40 5.31
N PHE A 75 -9.53 11.71 5.24
CA PHE A 75 -10.36 12.71 5.92
C PHE A 75 -11.77 12.81 5.34
N LEU A 76 -11.91 12.69 4.03
CA LEU A 76 -13.23 12.64 3.40
C LEU A 76 -14.05 11.43 3.87
N LEU A 77 -13.42 10.27 4.07
CA LEU A 77 -14.10 9.10 4.61
C LEU A 77 -14.43 9.26 6.10
N TYR A 78 -13.49 9.76 6.90
CA TYR A 78 -13.68 9.79 8.35
C TYR A 78 -14.52 10.99 8.83
N PHE A 79 -14.25 12.19 8.31
CA PHE A 79 -14.95 13.42 8.69
C PHE A 79 -16.07 13.81 7.71
N GLY A 80 -15.99 13.39 6.45
CA GLY A 80 -16.95 13.77 5.42
C GLY A 80 -18.20 12.90 5.41
N LEU A 81 -18.09 11.57 5.54
CA LEU A 81 -19.24 10.66 5.53
C LEU A 81 -20.29 10.96 6.63
N PRO A 82 -19.94 11.39 7.85
CA PRO A 82 -20.90 11.77 8.86
C PRO A 82 -21.89 12.87 8.43
N PHE A 83 -21.51 13.79 7.54
CA PHE A 83 -22.43 14.76 6.95
C PHE A 83 -23.54 14.11 6.12
N LEU A 84 -23.27 12.90 5.61
CA LEU A 84 -24.26 12.05 4.91
C LEU A 84 -24.95 11.06 5.85
N LYS A 85 -24.81 11.24 7.18
CA LYS A 85 -25.34 10.34 8.25
C LYS A 85 -24.75 8.93 8.20
N ILE A 86 -23.56 8.76 7.62
CA ILE A 86 -22.81 7.51 7.57
C ILE A 86 -21.59 7.64 8.49
N THR A 87 -21.61 6.96 9.62
CA THR A 87 -20.47 6.92 10.56
C THR A 87 -19.78 5.56 10.49
N LEU A 88 -18.50 5.57 10.16
CA LEU A 88 -17.68 4.36 10.09
C LEU A 88 -16.60 4.39 11.17
N PRO A 89 -16.25 3.24 11.78
CA PRO A 89 -15.11 3.14 12.69
C PRO A 89 -13.80 3.57 11.98
N ALA A 90 -12.88 4.18 12.72
CA ALA A 90 -11.60 4.65 12.18
C ALA A 90 -10.83 3.55 11.41
N LEU A 91 -10.82 2.31 11.93
CA LEU A 91 -10.18 1.18 11.26
C LEU A 91 -10.81 0.88 9.89
N VAL A 92 -12.14 0.95 9.80
CA VAL A 92 -12.86 0.70 8.53
C VAL A 92 -12.55 1.82 7.53
N CYS A 93 -12.54 3.08 7.97
CA CYS A 93 -12.13 4.20 7.12
C CYS A 93 -10.70 4.04 6.61
N ALA A 94 -9.77 3.62 7.48
CA ALA A 94 -8.39 3.34 7.09
C ALA A 94 -8.31 2.22 6.04
N LEU A 95 -8.93 1.07 6.30
CA LEU A 95 -8.92 -0.07 5.38
C LEU A 95 -9.53 0.29 4.01
N LEU A 96 -10.65 0.98 3.98
CA LEU A 96 -11.28 1.45 2.73
C LEU A 96 -10.37 2.43 2.01
N CYS A 97 -9.85 3.43 2.72
CA CYS A 97 -8.98 4.45 2.14
C CYS A 97 -7.75 3.81 1.45
N PHE A 98 -6.99 3.02 2.21
CA PHE A 98 -5.76 2.43 1.69
C PHE A 98 -6.02 1.37 0.62
N SER A 99 -7.11 0.59 0.71
CA SER A 99 -7.48 -0.39 -0.32
C SER A 99 -7.85 0.28 -1.64
N ILE A 100 -8.67 1.33 -1.58
CA ILE A 100 -9.12 2.05 -2.78
C ILE A 100 -7.97 2.84 -3.39
N ALA A 101 -7.17 3.54 -2.59
CA ALA A 101 -6.04 4.31 -3.09
C ALA A 101 -4.96 3.41 -3.70
N SER A 102 -4.54 2.33 -3.00
CA SER A 102 -3.51 1.42 -3.50
C SER A 102 -3.94 0.67 -4.75
N SER A 103 -5.23 0.38 -4.93
CA SER A 103 -5.74 -0.29 -6.12
C SER A 103 -5.37 0.42 -7.42
N ALA A 104 -5.30 1.76 -7.40
CA ALA A 104 -4.91 2.56 -8.55
C ALA A 104 -3.43 2.35 -8.92
N TYR A 105 -2.54 2.35 -7.93
CA TYR A 105 -1.11 2.09 -8.13
C TYR A 105 -0.85 0.65 -8.56
N ILE A 106 -1.48 -0.31 -7.88
CA ILE A 106 -1.39 -1.73 -8.19
C ILE A 106 -1.89 -2.02 -9.61
N SER A 107 -2.99 -1.40 -10.03
CA SER A 107 -3.50 -1.59 -11.40
C SER A 107 -2.51 -1.12 -12.47
N GLU A 108 -1.78 -0.03 -12.22
CA GLU A 108 -0.74 0.45 -13.15
C GLU A 108 0.47 -0.50 -13.16
N VAL A 109 0.88 -1.00 -11.98
CA VAL A 109 1.95 -2.00 -11.88
C VAL A 109 1.61 -3.25 -12.68
N LEU A 110 0.40 -3.80 -12.48
CA LEU A 110 -0.06 -4.99 -13.18
C LEU A 110 -0.17 -4.76 -14.69
N ARG A 111 -0.68 -3.58 -15.10
CA ARG A 111 -0.75 -3.21 -16.51
C ARG A 111 0.64 -3.13 -17.14
N SER A 112 1.56 -2.39 -16.51
CA SER A 112 2.92 -2.23 -17.01
C SER A 112 3.68 -3.55 -17.08
N ALA A 113 3.47 -4.44 -16.11
CA ALA A 113 4.09 -5.77 -16.12
C ALA A 113 3.59 -6.64 -17.29
N MET A 114 2.29 -6.54 -17.63
CA MET A 114 1.76 -7.24 -18.81
C MET A 114 2.27 -6.65 -20.12
N ASP A 115 2.44 -5.34 -20.17
CA ASP A 115 2.96 -4.65 -21.37
C ASP A 115 4.48 -4.84 -21.52
N ALA A 116 5.19 -5.25 -20.47
CA ALA A 116 6.63 -5.54 -20.48
C ALA A 116 6.97 -6.97 -20.96
N VAL A 117 5.98 -7.85 -21.10
CA VAL A 117 6.20 -9.17 -21.71
C VAL A 117 6.49 -9.00 -23.19
N ASP A 118 7.55 -9.64 -23.68
CA ASP A 118 7.98 -9.55 -25.07
C ASP A 118 6.86 -9.91 -26.06
N ASN A 119 6.69 -9.10 -27.10
CA ASN A 119 5.66 -9.31 -28.12
C ASN A 119 5.83 -10.62 -28.87
N GLY A 120 7.06 -11.12 -29.00
CA GLY A 120 7.34 -12.43 -29.58
C GLY A 120 6.66 -13.59 -28.84
N GLN A 121 6.38 -13.44 -27.54
CA GLN A 121 5.61 -14.42 -26.76
C GLN A 121 4.15 -14.47 -27.23
N TRP A 122 3.56 -13.33 -27.59
CA TRP A 122 2.23 -13.26 -28.17
C TRP A 122 2.20 -13.89 -29.57
N GLU A 123 3.16 -13.51 -30.42
CA GLU A 123 3.25 -13.98 -31.81
C GLU A 123 3.49 -15.50 -31.85
N ALA A 124 4.41 -16.01 -31.03
CA ALA A 124 4.69 -17.44 -30.96
C ALA A 124 3.47 -18.26 -30.50
N ALA A 125 2.80 -17.81 -29.43
CA ALA A 125 1.61 -18.49 -28.92
C ALA A 125 0.47 -18.50 -29.93
N MET A 126 0.23 -17.39 -30.64
CA MET A 126 -0.79 -17.30 -31.67
C MET A 126 -0.45 -18.14 -32.91
N SER A 127 0.83 -18.23 -33.29
CA SER A 127 1.31 -19.10 -34.40
C SER A 127 1.11 -20.60 -34.08
N LEU A 128 1.11 -20.95 -32.78
CA LEU A 128 0.76 -22.32 -32.33
C LEU A 128 -0.76 -22.56 -32.25
N GLY A 129 -1.59 -21.64 -32.75
CA GLY A 129 -3.04 -21.76 -32.76
C GLY A 129 -3.74 -21.44 -31.44
N MET A 130 -3.05 -20.85 -30.48
CA MET A 130 -3.67 -20.44 -29.21
C MET A 130 -4.60 -19.24 -29.44
N SER A 131 -5.81 -19.33 -28.84
CA SER A 131 -6.70 -18.16 -28.82
C SER A 131 -6.11 -17.05 -27.89
N TYR A 132 -6.55 -15.80 -28.14
CA TYR A 132 -6.13 -14.66 -27.29
C TYR A 132 -6.26 -14.93 -25.78
N ARG A 133 -7.35 -15.55 -25.38
CA ARG A 133 -7.59 -15.89 -23.95
C ARG A 133 -6.60 -16.95 -23.45
N GLN A 134 -6.31 -17.96 -24.26
CA GLN A 134 -5.35 -19.00 -23.91
C GLN A 134 -3.93 -18.41 -23.81
N THR A 135 -3.53 -17.60 -24.79
CA THR A 135 -2.25 -16.88 -24.78
C THR A 135 -2.11 -16.03 -23.52
N LEU A 136 -3.13 -15.20 -23.23
CA LEU A 136 -3.12 -14.34 -22.05
C LEU A 136 -2.96 -15.14 -20.75
N GLN A 137 -3.76 -16.20 -20.57
CA GLN A 137 -3.79 -16.95 -19.31
C GLN A 137 -2.58 -17.87 -19.12
N LYS A 138 -2.12 -18.52 -20.18
CA LYS A 138 -1.09 -19.58 -20.09
C LYS A 138 0.33 -19.08 -20.37
N VAL A 139 0.48 -17.96 -21.10
CA VAL A 139 1.80 -17.45 -21.51
C VAL A 139 2.08 -16.09 -20.87
N ILE A 140 1.20 -15.12 -21.03
CA ILE A 140 1.48 -13.73 -20.67
C ILE A 140 1.32 -13.50 -19.18
N VAL A 141 0.18 -13.88 -18.57
CA VAL A 141 -0.08 -13.63 -17.14
C VAL A 141 0.98 -14.26 -16.21
N PRO A 142 1.43 -15.52 -16.42
CA PRO A 142 2.49 -16.10 -15.58
C PRO A 142 3.82 -15.34 -15.66
N GLN A 143 4.20 -14.85 -16.85
CA GLN A 143 5.40 -14.05 -17.04
C GLN A 143 5.24 -12.65 -16.44
N ALA A 144 4.12 -11.98 -16.73
CA ALA A 144 3.79 -10.67 -16.16
C ALA A 144 3.74 -10.68 -14.64
N PHE A 145 3.27 -11.78 -14.03
CA PHE A 145 3.24 -11.91 -12.58
C PHE A 145 4.64 -11.83 -11.95
N ARG A 146 5.62 -12.52 -12.56
CA ARG A 146 7.02 -12.44 -12.11
C ARG A 146 7.57 -11.02 -12.22
N ILE A 147 7.29 -10.34 -13.34
CA ILE A 147 7.70 -8.95 -13.57
C ILE A 147 7.03 -7.98 -12.57
N ALA A 148 5.79 -8.27 -12.15
CA ALA A 148 5.02 -7.42 -11.24
C ALA A 148 5.49 -7.49 -9.78
N ILE A 149 6.14 -8.57 -9.35
CA ILE A 149 6.48 -8.80 -7.92
C ILE A 149 7.36 -7.70 -7.33
N PRO A 150 8.51 -7.29 -7.94
CA PRO A 150 9.31 -6.22 -7.36
C PRO A 150 8.55 -4.89 -7.19
N PRO A 151 7.86 -4.36 -8.21
CA PRO A 151 7.11 -3.12 -8.03
C PRO A 151 5.90 -3.26 -7.10
N LEU A 152 5.23 -4.42 -7.01
CA LEU A 152 4.17 -4.67 -6.02
C LEU A 152 4.71 -4.64 -4.59
N SER A 153 5.89 -5.19 -4.36
CA SER A 153 6.56 -5.15 -3.06
C SER A 153 6.89 -3.70 -2.66
N ASN A 154 7.31 -2.86 -3.60
CA ASN A 154 7.52 -1.43 -3.34
C ASN A 154 6.20 -0.73 -2.94
N VAL A 155 5.08 -1.06 -3.61
CA VAL A 155 3.76 -0.55 -3.20
C VAL A 155 3.43 -0.97 -1.76
N LEU A 156 3.71 -2.21 -1.37
CA LEU A 156 3.50 -2.67 0.01
C LEU A 156 4.37 -1.90 1.00
N LEU A 157 5.66 -1.68 0.71
CA LEU A 157 6.55 -0.88 1.56
C LEU A 157 6.05 0.56 1.72
N ASP A 158 5.55 1.15 0.64
CA ASP A 158 4.95 2.49 0.69
C ASP A 158 3.66 2.51 1.51
N MET A 159 2.85 1.45 1.47
CA MET A 159 1.66 1.32 2.31
C MET A 159 2.02 1.14 3.79
N ILE A 160 3.09 0.40 4.13
CA ILE A 160 3.57 0.27 5.51
C ILE A 160 3.97 1.65 6.07
N LYS A 161 4.75 2.41 5.30
CA LYS A 161 5.13 3.79 5.70
C LYS A 161 3.92 4.73 5.74
N GLY A 162 3.08 4.65 4.72
CA GLY A 162 1.87 5.47 4.57
C GLY A 162 0.82 5.19 5.63
N SER A 163 0.78 3.99 6.24
CA SER A 163 -0.15 3.67 7.31
C SER A 163 -0.03 4.62 8.51
N SER A 164 1.13 5.28 8.71
CA SER A 164 1.29 6.33 9.73
C SER A 164 0.27 7.48 9.62
N LEU A 165 -0.35 7.67 8.47
CA LEU A 165 -1.42 8.66 8.28
C LEU A 165 -2.68 8.34 9.09
N VAL A 166 -2.89 7.08 9.51
CA VAL A 166 -4.06 6.70 10.33
C VAL A 166 -4.03 7.30 11.72
N ALA A 167 -2.85 7.74 12.19
CA ALA A 167 -2.69 8.53 13.40
C ALA A 167 -3.49 9.85 13.36
N MET A 168 -3.78 10.38 12.17
CA MET A 168 -4.57 11.59 11.99
C MET A 168 -6.07 11.40 12.29
N ILE A 169 -6.52 10.15 12.35
CA ILE A 169 -7.87 9.76 12.77
C ILE A 169 -7.84 8.97 14.09
N SER A 170 -6.77 9.16 14.88
CA SER A 170 -6.57 8.59 16.22
C SER A 170 -6.56 7.06 16.28
N LEU A 171 -6.23 6.37 15.20
CA LEU A 171 -6.01 4.93 15.23
C LEU A 171 -4.67 4.65 15.95
N PRO A 172 -4.60 3.74 16.94
CA PRO A 172 -3.42 3.54 17.78
C PRO A 172 -2.32 2.71 17.08
N ASP A 173 -1.81 3.24 15.97
CA ASP A 173 -0.63 2.74 15.26
C ASP A 173 0.67 3.18 15.93
N ILE A 174 1.82 2.77 15.40
CA ILE A 174 3.15 3.16 15.91
C ILE A 174 3.27 4.69 16.00
N PHE A 175 2.83 5.42 14.98
CA PHE A 175 2.99 6.88 14.93
C PHE A 175 2.06 7.60 15.93
N GLN A 176 0.82 7.12 16.10
CA GLN A 176 -0.11 7.67 17.10
C GLN A 176 0.41 7.45 18.52
N ASN A 177 0.89 6.24 18.84
CA ASN A 177 1.47 5.95 20.14
C ASN A 177 2.68 6.84 20.42
N ALA A 178 3.52 7.07 19.42
CA ALA A 178 4.63 7.99 19.50
C ALA A 178 4.19 9.44 19.77
N LYS A 179 3.14 9.93 19.11
CA LYS A 179 2.57 11.27 19.36
C LYS A 179 2.08 11.41 20.82
N ILE A 180 1.45 10.37 21.36
CA ILE A 180 1.00 10.36 22.75
C ILE A 180 2.20 10.50 23.70
N VAL A 181 3.27 9.73 23.48
CA VAL A 181 4.51 9.82 24.26
C VAL A 181 5.16 11.20 24.11
N GLY A 182 5.29 11.69 22.88
CA GLY A 182 5.87 13.00 22.60
C GLY A 182 5.16 14.14 23.33
N GLY A 183 3.82 14.07 23.40
CA GLY A 183 3.01 15.04 24.16
C GLY A 183 3.18 14.90 25.67
N ARG A 184 3.22 13.67 26.20
CA ARG A 184 3.39 13.40 27.62
C ARG A 184 4.78 13.82 28.14
N GLU A 185 5.83 13.47 27.41
CA GLU A 185 7.22 13.74 27.78
C GLU A 185 7.70 15.12 27.30
N GLN A 186 6.87 15.88 26.58
CA GLN A 186 7.22 17.17 25.94
C GLN A 186 8.50 17.10 25.09
N ASN A 187 8.79 15.93 24.51
CA ASN A 187 9.99 15.64 23.72
C ASN A 187 9.66 14.88 22.43
N TYR A 188 9.19 15.62 21.44
CA TYR A 188 8.82 15.05 20.13
C TYR A 188 10.03 14.57 19.32
N MET A 189 11.20 15.24 19.50
CA MET A 189 12.38 14.90 18.68
C MET A 189 12.88 13.49 18.97
N THR A 190 13.03 13.12 20.23
CA THR A 190 13.40 11.77 20.65
C THR A 190 12.45 10.73 20.09
N VAL A 191 11.14 10.97 20.21
CA VAL A 191 10.11 10.00 19.81
C VAL A 191 10.09 9.82 18.29
N TYR A 192 10.23 10.90 17.52
CA TYR A 192 10.23 10.81 16.05
C TYR A 192 11.49 10.16 15.50
N ILE A 193 12.66 10.36 16.13
CA ILE A 193 13.86 9.60 15.80
C ILE A 193 13.63 8.10 16.05
N LEU A 194 13.04 7.76 17.21
CA LEU A 194 12.72 6.36 17.55
C LEU A 194 11.76 5.75 16.53
N VAL A 195 10.71 6.47 16.16
CA VAL A 195 9.74 6.04 15.12
C VAL A 195 10.44 5.81 13.77
N ALA A 196 11.30 6.74 13.37
CA ALA A 196 12.06 6.59 12.12
C ALA A 196 12.90 5.30 12.10
N ILE A 197 13.56 5.00 13.22
CA ILE A 197 14.34 3.75 13.38
C ILE A 197 13.43 2.53 13.33
N ILE A 198 12.29 2.54 14.03
CA ILE A 198 11.33 1.42 14.04
C ILE A 198 10.82 1.15 12.61
N TYR A 199 10.32 2.18 11.90
CA TYR A 199 9.84 2.01 10.52
C TYR A 199 10.96 1.55 9.59
N TRP A 200 12.17 2.08 9.74
CA TRP A 200 13.32 1.65 8.95
C TRP A 200 13.62 0.15 9.15
N ILE A 201 13.64 -0.33 10.40
CA ILE A 201 13.84 -1.76 10.70
C ILE A 201 12.72 -2.61 10.10
N ILE A 202 11.46 -2.19 10.24
CA ILE A 202 10.31 -2.88 9.63
C ILE A 202 10.51 -2.99 8.11
N CYS A 203 10.80 -1.88 7.45
CA CYS A 203 11.03 -1.87 6.00
C CYS A 203 12.20 -2.75 5.59
N LEU A 204 13.33 -2.74 6.33
CA LEU A 204 14.48 -3.63 6.06
C LEU A 204 14.09 -5.11 6.13
N LEU A 205 13.28 -5.51 7.10
CA LEU A 205 12.81 -6.90 7.22
C LEU A 205 11.93 -7.30 6.03
N PHE A 206 11.03 -6.41 5.60
CA PHE A 206 10.20 -6.64 4.41
C PHE A 206 11.02 -6.69 3.12
N GLU A 207 12.01 -5.80 2.94
CA GLU A 207 12.93 -5.82 1.79
C GLU A 207 13.76 -7.09 1.73
N GLN A 208 14.23 -7.62 2.87
CA GLN A 208 14.94 -8.90 2.89
C GLN A 208 14.04 -10.05 2.44
N GLY A 209 12.79 -10.08 2.93
CA GLY A 209 11.78 -11.04 2.48
C GLY A 209 11.51 -10.93 0.97
N GLN A 210 11.39 -9.72 0.45
CA GLN A 210 11.22 -9.45 -0.98
C GLN A 210 12.40 -10.02 -1.80
N ARG A 211 13.64 -9.67 -1.44
CA ARG A 211 14.86 -10.17 -2.13
C ARG A 211 14.96 -11.70 -2.13
N TYR A 212 14.51 -12.33 -1.05
CA TYR A 212 14.46 -13.79 -0.97
C TYR A 212 13.43 -14.38 -1.96
N LEU A 213 12.24 -13.77 -2.04
CA LEU A 213 11.19 -14.19 -2.99
C LEU A 213 11.65 -13.98 -4.45
N GLU A 214 12.26 -12.85 -4.76
CA GLU A 214 12.79 -12.55 -6.10
C GLU A 214 13.83 -13.59 -6.54
N LYS A 215 14.78 -13.93 -5.68
CA LYS A 215 15.80 -14.96 -5.97
C LYS A 215 15.22 -16.36 -6.22
N LYS A 216 14.07 -16.68 -5.59
CA LYS A 216 13.44 -17.99 -5.77
C LYS A 216 12.61 -18.07 -7.07
N MET A 217 12.26 -16.92 -7.65
CA MET A 217 11.43 -16.82 -8.85
C MET A 217 12.21 -16.46 -10.13
N ALA A 218 13.46 -15.99 -9.97
CA ALA A 218 14.39 -15.81 -11.07
C ALA A 218 14.93 -17.16 -11.53
#